data_f407228571ff5518a621eeb41507055a
#
_entry.id   f407228571ff5518a621eeb41507055a
#
_cell.length_a   1.000
_cell.length_b   1.000
_cell.length_c   1.000
_cell.angle_alpha   90.00
_cell.angle_beta   90.00
_cell.angle_gamma   90.00
#
_symmetry.space_group_name_H-M   'P 1'
#
loop_
_entity.id
_entity.type
_entity.pdbx_description
1 polymer ?
#
loop_
_entity_poly.entity_id
_entity_poly.type
_entity_poly.pdbx_seq_one_letter_code
_entity_poly.pdbx_strand_id
1 'polypeptide(L)'
;MTAVIYARYSSDSQREASIEGQLRDCKDYAEKNGITVVGTYIDRAYSAKTDDRPDFQRMIKDSGKKIFDVVLVWKLDRFARNRFDAVNYKYQLEKNGVHLVSAMEPISQGPEGIMVESMLIGMAEYY
;
A
#
# COMPACT_ATOMS: atom_id res chain seq x y z
N MET A 1 8.24 12.31 -9.60
CA MET A 1 7.98 10.97 -9.06
C MET A 1 6.66 10.45 -9.58
N THR A 2 6.64 9.22 -10.03
CA THR A 2 5.43 8.58 -10.52
C THR A 2 4.97 7.52 -9.53
N ALA A 3 3.66 7.41 -9.35
CA ALA A 3 3.08 6.49 -8.38
C ALA A 3 1.93 5.70 -8.98
N VAL A 4 1.75 4.49 -8.46
CA VAL A 4 0.50 3.76 -8.62
C VAL A 4 -0.17 3.69 -7.26
N ILE A 5 -1.50 3.64 -7.25
CA ILE A 5 -2.27 3.50 -6.03
C ILE A 5 -2.75 2.06 -5.93
N TYR A 6 -2.54 1.45 -4.78
CA TYR A 6 -3.12 0.15 -4.48
C TYR A 6 -4.26 0.33 -3.49
N ALA A 7 -5.43 -0.17 -3.84
CA ALA A 7 -6.61 -0.13 -2.98
C ALA A 7 -7.16 -1.54 -2.82
N ARG A 8 -7.60 -1.87 -1.62
CA ARG A 8 -8.14 -3.19 -1.31
C ARG A 8 -9.40 -3.05 -0.45
N TYR A 9 -10.41 -3.81 -0.81
CA TYR A 9 -11.61 -3.93 0.01
C TYR A 9 -11.28 -4.71 1.28
N SER A 10 -11.78 -4.23 2.43
CA SER A 10 -11.68 -4.93 3.70
C SER A 10 -13.07 -5.29 4.19
N SER A 11 -13.34 -6.59 4.26
CA SER A 11 -14.62 -7.07 4.78
C SER A 11 -14.74 -6.93 6.29
N ASP A 12 -13.61 -6.71 6.97
CA ASP A 12 -13.57 -6.69 8.43
C ASP A 12 -13.88 -5.33 9.02
N SER A 13 -13.97 -4.30 8.20
CA SER A 13 -14.21 -2.95 8.68
C SER A 13 -15.10 -2.17 7.72
N GLN A 14 -16.39 -2.22 7.98
CA GLN A 14 -17.37 -1.41 7.25
C GLN A 14 -17.24 0.08 7.57
N ARG A 15 -16.42 0.42 8.57
CA ARG A 15 -16.21 1.81 8.99
C ARG A 15 -15.04 2.46 8.30
N GLU A 16 -14.23 1.70 7.59
CA GLU A 16 -13.08 2.24 6.89
C GLU A 16 -13.46 2.67 5.47
N ALA A 17 -12.57 3.45 4.87
CA ALA A 17 -12.84 4.02 3.56
C ALA A 17 -13.12 2.95 2.51
N SER A 18 -14.13 3.20 1.70
CA SER A 18 -14.40 2.41 0.50
C SER A 18 -13.21 2.51 -0.45
N ILE A 19 -13.22 1.68 -1.49
CA ILE A 19 -12.17 1.75 -2.52
C ILE A 19 -12.14 3.16 -3.13
N GLU A 20 -13.29 3.74 -3.41
CA GLU A 20 -13.38 5.10 -3.95
C GLU A 20 -12.79 6.13 -3.00
N GLY A 21 -13.06 5.99 -1.71
CA GLY A 21 -12.49 6.86 -0.68
C GLY A 21 -10.98 6.70 -0.56
N GLN A 22 -10.47 5.47 -0.63
CA GLN A 22 -9.04 5.21 -0.62
C GLN A 22 -8.36 5.88 -1.81
N LEU A 23 -8.92 5.73 -3.00
CA LEU A 23 -8.37 6.33 -4.20
C LEU A 23 -8.37 7.86 -4.11
N ARG A 24 -9.46 8.44 -3.61
CA ARG A 24 -9.56 9.89 -3.45
C ARG A 24 -8.49 10.42 -2.50
N ASP A 25 -8.35 9.81 -1.32
CA ASP A 25 -7.39 10.25 -0.33
C ASP A 25 -5.95 10.09 -0.82
N CYS A 26 -5.67 9.01 -1.53
CA CYS A 26 -4.35 8.80 -2.11
C CYS A 26 -4.05 9.82 -3.22
N LYS A 27 -5.03 10.14 -4.06
CA LYS A 27 -4.85 11.15 -5.10
C LYS A 27 -4.61 12.54 -4.51
N ASP A 28 -5.34 12.87 -3.44
CA ASP A 28 -5.13 14.14 -2.73
C ASP A 28 -3.73 14.22 -2.15
N TYR A 29 -3.26 13.15 -1.53
CA TYR A 29 -1.91 13.08 -1.00
C TYR A 29 -0.86 13.27 -2.11
N ALA A 30 -1.04 12.58 -3.23
CA ALA A 30 -0.12 12.68 -4.35
C ALA A 30 -0.05 14.11 -4.89
N GLU A 31 -1.20 14.76 -5.06
CA GLU A 31 -1.27 16.12 -5.53
C GLU A 31 -0.53 17.08 -4.60
N LYS A 32 -0.74 16.94 -3.29
CA LYS A 32 -0.09 17.80 -2.29
C LYS A 32 1.42 17.60 -2.22
N ASN A 33 1.91 16.44 -2.63
CA ASN A 33 3.33 16.09 -2.56
C ASN A 33 4.03 16.07 -3.91
N GLY A 34 3.38 16.57 -4.95
CA GLY A 34 3.99 16.66 -6.28
C GLY A 34 4.24 15.32 -6.94
N ILE A 35 3.43 14.31 -6.61
CA ILE A 35 3.55 12.96 -7.15
C ILE A 35 2.51 12.77 -8.25
N THR A 36 2.94 12.23 -9.39
CA THR A 36 2.05 11.96 -10.51
C THR A 36 1.53 10.53 -10.44
N VAL A 37 0.23 10.36 -10.34
CA VAL A 37 -0.40 9.04 -10.33
C VAL A 37 -0.57 8.57 -11.78
N VAL A 38 0.06 7.42 -12.10
CA VAL A 38 0.05 6.87 -13.46
C VAL A 38 -0.84 5.65 -13.60
N GLY A 39 -1.37 5.11 -12.51
CA GLY A 39 -2.27 3.96 -12.58
C GLY A 39 -2.77 3.53 -11.22
N THR A 40 -3.68 2.56 -11.23
CA THR A 40 -4.26 2.00 -10.01
C THR A 40 -4.32 0.48 -10.13
N TYR A 41 -4.17 -0.18 -8.96
CA TYR A 41 -4.39 -1.62 -8.81
C TYR A 41 -5.42 -1.81 -7.71
N ILE A 42 -6.47 -2.56 -8.00
CA ILE A 42 -7.61 -2.67 -7.09
C ILE A 42 -7.98 -4.13 -6.91
N ASP A 43 -7.98 -4.59 -5.66
CA ASP A 43 -8.44 -5.93 -5.32
C ASP A 43 -9.75 -5.83 -4.54
N ARG A 44 -10.80 -6.39 -5.12
CA ARG A 44 -12.11 -6.47 -4.49
C ARG A 44 -12.30 -7.87 -3.91
N ALA A 45 -11.38 -8.25 -3.03
CA ALA A 45 -11.40 -9.58 -2.44
C ALA A 45 -12.56 -9.73 -1.46
N TYR A 46 -13.31 -10.79 -1.60
CA TYR A 46 -14.49 -11.05 -0.79
C TYR A 46 -14.22 -12.01 0.36
N SER A 47 -13.04 -12.60 0.44
CA SER A 47 -12.71 -13.57 1.45
C SER A 47 -11.51 -13.12 2.27
N ALA A 48 -11.71 -13.04 3.60
CA ALA A 48 -10.63 -12.76 4.54
C ALA A 48 -9.69 -13.95 4.73
N LYS A 49 -10.04 -15.12 4.22
CA LYS A 49 -9.29 -16.37 4.47
C LYS A 49 -8.23 -16.66 3.42
N THR A 50 -8.30 -16.04 2.26
CA THR A 50 -7.34 -16.27 1.20
C THR A 50 -6.62 -14.98 0.87
N ASP A 51 -5.30 -15.07 0.68
CA ASP A 51 -4.50 -13.95 0.21
C ASP A 51 -4.54 -13.90 -1.32
N ASP A 52 -5.74 -14.06 -1.87
CA ASP A 52 -5.95 -13.99 -3.30
C ASP A 52 -6.10 -12.53 -3.70
N ARG A 53 -4.98 -11.92 -4.07
CA ARG A 53 -4.90 -10.53 -4.47
C ARG A 53 -4.23 -10.43 -5.84
N PRO A 54 -4.97 -10.76 -6.91
CA PRO A 54 -4.38 -10.80 -8.26
C PRO A 54 -3.81 -9.44 -8.70
N ASP A 55 -4.46 -8.35 -8.37
CA ASP A 55 -3.94 -7.03 -8.73
C ASP A 55 -2.71 -6.66 -7.93
N PHE A 56 -2.66 -7.03 -6.65
CA PHE A 56 -1.46 -6.84 -5.83
C PHE A 56 -0.28 -7.61 -6.43
N GLN A 57 -0.48 -8.88 -6.78
CA GLN A 57 0.59 -9.69 -7.37
C GLN A 57 1.05 -9.12 -8.71
N ARG A 58 0.11 -8.64 -9.51
CA ARG A 58 0.44 -7.98 -10.78
C ARG A 58 1.26 -6.72 -10.53
N MET A 59 0.90 -5.94 -9.51
CA MET A 59 1.63 -4.73 -9.13
C MET A 59 3.08 -5.04 -8.73
N ILE A 60 3.27 -6.07 -7.91
CA ILE A 60 4.61 -6.49 -7.49
C ILE A 60 5.44 -6.90 -8.71
N LYS A 61 4.85 -7.66 -9.63
CA LYS A 61 5.50 -8.05 -10.86
C LYS A 61 5.85 -6.84 -11.73
N ASP A 62 4.89 -5.92 -11.88
CA ASP A 62 5.08 -4.71 -12.70
C ASP A 62 6.12 -3.77 -12.11
N SER A 63 6.39 -3.84 -10.81
CA SER A 63 7.41 -3.01 -10.17
C SER A 63 8.80 -3.23 -10.77
N GLY A 64 9.05 -4.41 -11.32
CA GLY A 64 10.30 -4.72 -12.00
C GLY A 64 10.47 -4.05 -13.36
N LYS A 65 9.39 -3.52 -13.93
CA LYS A 65 9.41 -2.87 -15.25
C LYS A 65 9.81 -1.39 -15.18
N LYS A 66 10.01 -0.85 -13.99
CA LYS A 66 10.44 0.54 -13.75
C LYS A 66 9.51 1.58 -14.36
N ILE A 67 8.21 1.32 -14.32
CA ILE A 67 7.20 2.24 -14.85
C ILE A 67 6.59 3.14 -13.78
N PHE A 68 6.91 2.90 -12.51
CA PHE A 68 6.52 3.76 -11.41
C PHE A 68 7.59 3.69 -10.31
N ASP A 69 7.65 4.75 -9.49
CA ASP A 69 8.65 4.88 -8.41
C ASP A 69 8.06 4.65 -7.02
N VAL A 70 6.75 4.75 -6.89
CA VAL A 70 6.06 4.74 -5.61
C VAL A 70 4.82 3.88 -5.70
N VAL A 71 4.61 3.06 -4.68
CA VAL A 71 3.31 2.41 -4.42
C VAL A 71 2.67 3.19 -3.28
N LEU A 72 1.53 3.78 -3.54
CA LEU A 72 0.79 4.59 -2.59
C LEU A 72 -0.42 3.81 -2.11
N VAL A 73 -0.55 3.67 -0.79
CA VAL A 73 -1.68 2.98 -0.16
C VAL A 73 -2.36 3.92 0.82
N TRP A 74 -3.64 3.69 1.09
CA TRP A 74 -4.40 4.49 2.02
C TRP A 74 -3.84 4.34 3.44
N LYS A 75 -3.67 3.10 3.89
CA LYS A 75 -3.00 2.73 5.13
C LYS A 75 -2.21 1.45 4.90
N LEU A 76 -1.24 1.18 5.76
CA LEU A 76 -0.37 0.00 5.61
C LEU A 76 -1.13 -1.33 5.71
N ASP A 77 -2.26 -1.38 6.41
CA ASP A 77 -3.09 -2.57 6.50
C ASP A 77 -3.72 -2.96 5.15
N ARG A 78 -3.74 -2.02 4.19
CA ARG A 78 -4.17 -2.32 2.82
C ARG A 78 -3.06 -2.97 2.00
N PHE A 79 -1.81 -2.74 2.38
CA PHE A 79 -0.66 -3.31 1.68
C PHE A 79 -0.43 -4.78 2.06
N ALA A 80 -0.47 -5.09 3.35
CA ALA A 80 -0.17 -6.44 3.83
C ALA A 80 -1.03 -6.79 5.03
N ARG A 81 -1.29 -8.09 5.18
CA ARG A 81 -2.10 -8.62 6.27
C ARG A 81 -1.30 -8.87 7.54
N ASN A 82 -0.02 -9.10 7.40
CA ASN A 82 0.84 -9.42 8.53
C ASN A 82 2.23 -8.83 8.28
N ARG A 83 3.03 -8.84 9.36
CA ARG A 83 4.35 -8.22 9.33
C ARG A 83 5.30 -8.94 8.36
N PHE A 84 5.22 -10.25 8.30
CA PHE A 84 6.09 -11.04 7.44
C PHE A 84 5.86 -10.70 5.96
N ASP A 85 4.61 -10.68 5.52
CA ASP A 85 4.27 -10.33 4.15
C ASP A 85 4.65 -8.89 3.84
N ALA A 86 4.42 -7.97 4.78
CA ALA A 86 4.77 -6.57 4.60
C ALA A 86 6.26 -6.40 4.35
N VAL A 87 7.10 -7.02 5.16
CA VAL A 87 8.56 -6.92 5.04
C VAL A 87 9.00 -7.54 3.72
N ASN A 88 8.48 -8.70 3.37
CA ASN A 88 8.86 -9.41 2.16
C ASN A 88 8.49 -8.61 0.90
N TYR A 89 7.26 -8.14 0.80
CA TYR A 89 6.82 -7.39 -0.36
C TYR A 89 7.47 -6.00 -0.45
N LYS A 90 7.65 -5.35 0.69
CA LYS A 90 8.36 -4.07 0.72
C LYS A 90 9.80 -4.23 0.22
N TYR A 91 10.47 -5.30 0.64
CA TYR A 91 11.82 -5.61 0.17
C TYR A 91 11.84 -5.80 -1.35
N GLN A 92 10.86 -6.53 -1.90
CA GLN A 92 10.79 -6.74 -3.34
C GLN A 92 10.60 -5.42 -4.09
N LEU A 93 9.76 -4.52 -3.57
CA LEU A 93 9.57 -3.20 -4.17
C LEU A 93 10.85 -2.38 -4.11
N GLU A 94 11.50 -2.32 -2.95
CA GLU A 94 12.73 -1.54 -2.77
C GLU A 94 13.86 -2.05 -3.67
N LYS A 95 13.95 -3.36 -3.85
CA LYS A 95 14.90 -3.97 -4.75
C LYS A 95 14.71 -3.48 -6.20
N ASN A 96 13.48 -3.19 -6.56
CA ASN A 96 13.13 -2.67 -7.88
C ASN A 96 13.14 -1.14 -7.94
N GLY A 97 13.59 -0.48 -6.88
CA GLY A 97 13.65 0.98 -6.83
C GLY A 97 12.32 1.65 -6.54
N VAL A 98 11.36 0.92 -5.96
CA VAL A 98 10.02 1.43 -5.69
C VAL A 98 9.83 1.60 -4.18
N HIS A 99 9.31 2.76 -3.77
CA HIS A 99 9.06 3.09 -2.37
C HIS A 99 7.58 2.89 -2.01
N LEU A 100 7.35 2.34 -0.83
CA LEU A 100 6.00 2.22 -0.28
C LEU A 100 5.68 3.47 0.53
N VAL A 101 4.55 4.10 0.24
CA VAL A 101 4.10 5.30 0.95
C VAL A 101 2.65 5.11 1.39
N SER A 102 2.37 5.45 2.65
CA SER A 102 1.02 5.45 3.20
C SER A 102 0.48 6.89 3.24
N ALA A 103 -0.68 7.11 2.63
CA ALA A 103 -1.26 8.45 2.52
C ALA A 103 -1.75 9.01 3.87
N MET A 104 -2.29 8.15 4.71
CA MET A 104 -2.94 8.58 5.95
C MET A 104 -2.09 8.36 7.21
N GLU A 105 -0.88 7.82 7.05
CA GLU A 105 0.02 7.52 8.17
C GLU A 105 1.37 8.18 7.92
N PRO A 106 1.73 9.22 8.67
CA PRO A 106 3.00 9.93 8.46
C PRO A 106 4.17 9.06 8.93
N ILE A 107 4.91 8.50 8.00
CA ILE A 107 6.06 7.65 8.28
C ILE A 107 7.30 8.32 7.70
N SER A 108 8.30 8.58 8.57
CA SER A 108 9.55 9.17 8.11
C SER A 108 10.43 8.13 7.42
N GLN A 109 11.39 8.60 6.62
CA GLN A 109 12.29 7.75 5.84
C GLN A 109 13.50 7.25 6.63
N GLY A 110 13.62 7.55 7.90
CA GLY A 110 14.77 7.14 8.71
C GLY A 110 14.48 5.90 9.55
N PRO A 111 15.41 5.55 10.47
CA PRO A 111 15.20 4.44 11.40
C PRO A 111 13.92 4.58 12.21
N GLU A 112 13.55 5.80 12.55
CA GLU A 112 12.30 6.09 13.25
C GLU A 112 11.09 5.67 12.43
N GLY A 113 11.12 5.93 11.13
CA GLY A 113 10.06 5.51 10.22
C GLY A 113 9.92 4.01 10.15
N ILE A 114 11.03 3.28 10.18
CA ILE A 114 11.00 1.82 10.19
C ILE A 114 10.31 1.31 11.45
N MET A 115 10.62 1.91 12.61
CA MET A 115 9.97 1.53 13.87
C MET A 115 8.48 1.80 13.85
N VAL A 116 8.07 2.98 13.40
CA VAL A 116 6.65 3.35 13.31
C VAL A 116 5.92 2.42 12.35
N GLU A 117 6.49 2.15 11.19
CA GLU A 117 5.91 1.27 10.20
C GLU A 117 5.73 -0.15 10.76
N SER A 118 6.75 -0.68 11.43
CA SER A 118 6.68 -2.01 12.04
C SER A 118 5.60 -2.09 13.12
N MET A 119 5.45 -1.03 13.90
CA MET A 119 4.42 -0.96 14.92
C MET A 119 3.03 -0.94 14.30
N LEU A 120 2.80 -0.14 13.28
CA LEU A 120 1.51 -0.04 12.60
C LEU A 120 1.11 -1.38 11.96
N ILE A 121 2.06 -2.04 11.33
CA ILE A 121 1.82 -3.37 10.74
C ILE A 121 1.52 -4.40 11.82
N GLY A 122 2.25 -4.36 12.93
CA GLY A 122 2.00 -5.24 14.06
C GLY A 122 0.61 -5.04 14.66
N MET A 123 0.13 -3.79 14.72
CA MET A 123 -1.23 -3.51 15.16
C MET A 123 -2.27 -4.07 14.18
N ALA A 124 -2.00 -3.98 12.89
CA ALA A 124 -2.90 -4.54 11.89
C ALA A 124 -3.03 -6.05 12.00
N GLU A 125 -1.94 -6.75 12.34
CA GLU A 125 -1.98 -8.19 12.61
C GLU A 125 -2.86 -8.53 13.81
N TYR A 126 -2.89 -7.64 14.79
CA TYR A 126 -3.60 -7.86 16.05
C TYR A 126 -5.10 -7.70 15.88
N TYR A 127 -5.53 -6.86 15.00
CA TYR A 127 -6.92 -6.58 14.72
C TYR A 127 -7.39 -7.28 13.45
#